data_dffad8c9afae92cb98c789d232677def
#
_entry.id   dffad8c9afae92cb98c789d232677def
#
_cell.length_a   1.000
_cell.length_b   1.000
_cell.length_c   1.000
_cell.angle_alpha   90.00
_cell.angle_beta   90.00
_cell.angle_gamma   90.00
#
_symmetry.space_group_name_H-M   'P 1'
#
loop_
_entity.id
_entity.type
_entity.pdbx_description
1 polymer ?
#
loop_
_entity_poly.entity_id
_entity_poly.type
_entity_poly.pdbx_seq_one_letter_code
_entity_poly.pdbx_strand_id
1 'polypeptide(L)'
;MTAASLRAAARDAFLFALPLTEIANVRARFLGAGVPAGRFFLQRGLVTPKDREVTTPNADTVYGNSFIDLSRGPARLTLPSFGARYASVALMDMYSNVVAVLGTRTIGQDGGSFTLVGPDGAAPPGAIRFPTSWVWAMVRVVVHGRDDVDAALAVLRGFSCEAAPASSWAAGASRTGPWQTWLKAANALLIENPPPATDRLMLGRMAPLGLGSPEFDPERFSAAEADEIVAGLEDGAALARSAGFGGKQIGGWIYPATNTGNFFQDYLTRARIAVSGLAALPPVEAMYMTAVPSDGGMHFDGAGSWRLSFPAGSLPPVHAFWSLTLYQAEDNGALFLAPNPIDRHTIGDRTAGLARADNGRLDIWISRTDPGAERRSNWLPAPADGPFALVMRTYLPRQPLVRMDYVPPAIERLAPDI
;
A
#
# COMPACT_ATOMS: atom_id res chain seq x y z
N MET A 1 2.46 -22.52 -32.21
CA MET A 1 1.81 -21.38 -31.53
C MET A 1 1.89 -20.18 -32.44
N THR A 2 0.92 -19.29 -32.45
CA THR A 2 1.02 -18.05 -33.24
C THR A 2 1.77 -17.00 -32.41
N ALA A 3 2.53 -16.11 -33.06
CA ALA A 3 3.24 -14.99 -32.41
C ALA A 3 2.28 -14.16 -31.53
N ALA A 4 1.08 -13.84 -32.01
CA ALA A 4 0.04 -13.13 -31.26
C ALA A 4 -0.39 -13.85 -29.97
N SER A 5 -0.29 -15.19 -29.86
CA SER A 5 -0.61 -15.93 -28.65
C SER A 5 0.47 -15.76 -27.56
N LEU A 6 1.75 -15.61 -27.93
CA LEU A 6 2.85 -15.37 -26.98
C LEU A 6 2.79 -13.96 -26.40
N ARG A 7 2.52 -12.93 -27.22
CA ARG A 7 2.36 -11.55 -26.75
C ARG A 7 1.22 -11.44 -25.73
N ALA A 8 0.05 -12.03 -26.05
CA ALA A 8 -1.08 -12.03 -25.11
C ALA A 8 -0.74 -12.78 -23.81
N ALA A 9 -0.08 -13.95 -23.91
CA ALA A 9 0.32 -14.73 -22.74
C ALA A 9 1.34 -13.97 -21.87
N ALA A 10 2.30 -13.27 -22.48
CA ALA A 10 3.30 -12.48 -21.76
C ALA A 10 2.69 -11.26 -21.05
N ARG A 11 1.74 -10.56 -21.70
CA ARG A 11 0.96 -9.49 -21.07
C ARG A 11 0.21 -10.01 -19.83
N ASP A 12 -0.49 -11.11 -19.98
CA ASP A 12 -1.27 -11.71 -18.91
C ASP A 12 -0.37 -12.24 -17.78
N ALA A 13 0.78 -12.83 -18.12
CA ALA A 13 1.79 -13.25 -17.15
C ALA A 13 2.37 -12.07 -16.36
N PHE A 14 2.64 -10.93 -17.03
CA PHE A 14 3.08 -9.74 -16.33
C PHE A 14 2.06 -9.27 -15.30
N LEU A 15 0.79 -9.09 -15.69
CA LEU A 15 -0.27 -8.65 -14.80
C LEU A 15 -0.51 -9.63 -13.63
N PHE A 16 -0.37 -10.92 -13.90
CA PHE A 16 -0.58 -11.96 -12.88
C PHE A 16 0.56 -12.03 -11.87
N ALA A 17 1.80 -12.10 -12.35
CA ALA A 17 2.98 -12.34 -11.53
C ALA A 17 3.62 -11.08 -10.93
N LEU A 18 3.26 -9.87 -11.41
CA LEU A 18 3.83 -8.62 -10.91
C LEU A 18 3.70 -8.46 -9.38
N PRO A 19 2.52 -8.61 -8.75
CA PRO A 19 2.42 -8.49 -7.29
C PRO A 19 3.27 -9.54 -6.56
N LEU A 20 3.35 -10.76 -7.09
CA LEU A 20 4.15 -11.83 -6.54
C LEU A 20 5.65 -11.49 -6.56
N THR A 21 6.16 -10.97 -7.69
CA THR A 21 7.57 -10.56 -7.81
C THR A 21 7.89 -9.34 -6.97
N GLU A 22 6.99 -8.35 -6.86
CA GLU A 22 7.19 -7.16 -6.03
C GLU A 22 7.23 -7.51 -4.54
N ILE A 23 6.33 -8.37 -4.04
CA ILE A 23 6.35 -8.86 -2.66
C ILE A 23 7.62 -9.67 -2.39
N ALA A 24 8.06 -10.50 -3.34
CA ALA A 24 9.30 -11.25 -3.20
C ALA A 24 10.53 -10.33 -3.15
N ASN A 25 10.53 -9.22 -3.89
CA ASN A 25 11.58 -8.18 -3.80
C ASN A 25 11.60 -7.52 -2.41
N VAL A 26 10.43 -7.23 -1.83
CA VAL A 26 10.34 -6.72 -0.46
C VAL A 26 10.85 -7.76 0.54
N ARG A 27 10.43 -9.03 0.40
CA ARG A 27 10.91 -10.15 1.23
C ARG A 27 12.43 -10.28 1.18
N ALA A 28 13.00 -10.24 -0.02
CA ALA A 28 14.45 -10.37 -0.22
C ALA A 28 15.24 -9.23 0.47
N ARG A 29 14.71 -8.00 0.50
CA ARG A 29 15.35 -6.89 1.22
C ARG A 29 15.42 -7.15 2.72
N PHE A 30 14.33 -7.60 3.35
CA PHE A 30 14.33 -7.86 4.79
C PHE A 30 15.18 -9.08 5.17
N LEU A 31 15.01 -10.19 4.47
CA LEU A 31 15.80 -11.41 4.73
C LEU A 31 17.27 -11.21 4.40
N GLY A 32 17.58 -10.49 3.30
CA GLY A 32 18.94 -10.14 2.90
C GLY A 32 19.63 -9.14 3.86
N ALA A 33 18.85 -8.31 4.56
CA ALA A 33 19.35 -7.45 5.65
C ALA A 33 19.55 -8.23 6.98
N GLY A 34 19.40 -9.55 6.97
CA GLY A 34 19.64 -10.41 8.14
C GLY A 34 18.47 -10.50 9.12
N VAL A 35 17.26 -10.06 8.71
CA VAL A 35 16.05 -10.27 9.52
C VAL A 35 15.52 -11.68 9.28
N PRO A 36 15.56 -12.60 10.25
CA PRO A 36 15.08 -13.95 10.05
C PRO A 36 13.58 -13.99 9.72
N ALA A 37 13.15 -14.98 8.93
CA ALA A 37 11.74 -15.25 8.71
C ALA A 37 11.00 -15.43 10.05
N GLY A 38 9.79 -14.89 10.15
CA GLY A 38 9.02 -14.85 11.39
C GLY A 38 9.44 -13.77 12.39
N ARG A 39 10.54 -13.05 12.17
CA ARG A 39 10.93 -11.90 13.01
C ARG A 39 10.46 -10.60 12.41
N PHE A 40 10.01 -9.68 13.27
CA PHE A 40 9.61 -8.34 12.84
C PHE A 40 10.81 -7.42 12.71
N PHE A 41 10.94 -6.81 11.52
CA PHE A 41 11.71 -5.60 11.34
C PHE A 41 10.84 -4.42 11.77
N LEU A 42 11.26 -3.70 12.80
CA LEU A 42 10.50 -2.60 13.38
C LEU A 42 11.11 -1.26 12.98
N GLN A 43 10.28 -0.33 12.53
CA GLN A 43 10.69 1.06 12.37
C GLN A 43 11.15 1.65 13.71
N ARG A 44 12.02 2.66 13.64
CA ARG A 44 12.57 3.36 14.80
C ARG A 44 11.89 4.70 15.06
N GLY A 45 10.96 5.11 14.20
CA GLY A 45 10.23 6.36 14.26
C GLY A 45 9.33 6.54 13.07
N LEU A 46 8.69 7.70 12.97
CA LEU A 46 7.94 8.08 11.78
C LEU A 46 8.88 8.31 10.59
N VAL A 47 8.34 8.12 9.40
CA VAL A 47 9.04 8.44 8.14
C VAL A 47 9.29 9.94 8.03
N THR A 48 10.38 10.29 7.38
CA THR A 48 10.87 11.66 7.15
C THR A 48 11.11 11.89 5.66
N PRO A 49 11.41 13.11 5.20
CA PRO A 49 11.79 13.38 3.82
C PRO A 49 13.05 12.62 3.33
N LYS A 50 13.81 12.03 4.23
CA LYS A 50 14.99 11.22 3.89
C LYS A 50 14.62 9.79 3.49
N ASP A 51 13.44 9.34 3.87
CA ASP A 51 12.94 7.99 3.60
C ASP A 51 12.29 7.96 2.21
N ARG A 52 13.05 7.51 1.20
CA ARG A 52 12.66 7.52 -0.22
C ARG A 52 12.57 6.13 -0.83
N GLU A 53 12.49 5.10 -0.01
CA GLU A 53 12.44 3.70 -0.47
C GLU A 53 11.06 3.29 -0.98
N VAL A 54 10.01 3.93 -0.47
CA VAL A 54 8.61 3.65 -0.80
C VAL A 54 7.91 4.96 -1.15
N THR A 55 7.22 5.00 -2.28
CA THR A 55 6.37 6.12 -2.68
C THR A 55 5.18 6.27 -1.72
N THR A 56 4.67 7.49 -1.56
CA THR A 56 3.56 7.82 -0.65
C THR A 56 3.76 7.33 0.79
N PRO A 57 4.95 7.55 1.40
CA PRO A 57 5.24 7.05 2.75
C PRO A 57 4.22 7.60 3.76
N ASN A 58 3.88 6.79 4.76
CA ASN A 58 2.87 7.12 5.75
C ASN A 58 3.49 7.79 6.99
N ALA A 59 3.15 9.04 7.25
CA ALA A 59 3.61 9.80 8.40
C ALA A 59 2.68 9.72 9.63
N ASP A 60 1.65 8.86 9.60
CA ASP A 60 0.67 8.73 10.70
C ASP A 60 0.95 7.55 11.63
N THR A 61 1.62 6.51 11.11
CA THR A 61 1.83 5.25 11.83
C THR A 61 3.29 4.81 11.79
N VAL A 62 3.73 4.10 12.82
CA VAL A 62 4.97 3.32 12.78
C VAL A 62 4.69 1.89 12.31
N TYR A 63 5.65 1.27 11.65
CA TYR A 63 5.49 -0.01 10.97
C TYR A 63 6.39 -1.10 11.52
N GLY A 64 5.85 -2.33 11.53
CA GLY A 64 6.62 -3.56 11.67
C GLY A 64 6.36 -4.49 10.49
N ASN A 65 7.39 -5.12 9.95
CA ASN A 65 7.27 -6.03 8.83
C ASN A 65 7.88 -7.38 9.17
N SER A 66 7.20 -8.45 8.83
CA SER A 66 7.71 -9.82 8.95
C SER A 66 7.27 -10.66 7.75
N PHE A 67 8.16 -11.48 7.24
CA PHE A 67 7.83 -12.54 6.30
C PHE A 67 7.84 -13.88 7.04
N ILE A 68 6.73 -14.59 6.96
CA ILE A 68 6.48 -15.81 7.71
C ILE A 68 6.41 -16.99 6.72
N ASP A 69 7.25 -17.98 6.92
CA ASP A 69 7.25 -19.23 6.14
C ASP A 69 6.36 -20.28 6.83
N LEU A 70 5.25 -20.63 6.20
CA LEU A 70 4.29 -21.63 6.66
C LEU A 70 4.48 -23.00 5.98
N SER A 71 5.46 -23.15 5.09
CA SER A 71 5.72 -24.42 4.39
C SER A 71 6.20 -25.51 5.34
N ARG A 72 6.77 -25.13 6.48
CA ARG A 72 7.35 -26.06 7.47
C ARG A 72 6.48 -26.29 8.71
N GLY A 73 5.28 -25.74 8.72
CA GLY A 73 4.34 -25.89 9.81
C GLY A 73 3.63 -24.58 10.18
N PRO A 74 2.75 -24.63 11.17
CA PRO A 74 2.02 -23.47 11.63
C PRO A 74 2.95 -22.45 12.29
N ALA A 75 2.56 -21.18 12.22
CA ALA A 75 3.17 -20.09 12.98
C ALA A 75 2.20 -19.55 14.03
N ARG A 76 2.75 -19.03 15.13
CA ARG A 76 1.98 -18.35 16.19
C ARG A 76 2.29 -16.86 16.17
N LEU A 77 1.30 -16.05 15.76
CA LEU A 77 1.38 -14.61 15.78
C LEU A 77 0.77 -14.08 17.09
N THR A 78 1.52 -13.26 17.81
CA THR A 78 1.06 -12.64 19.06
C THR A 78 1.02 -11.13 18.92
N LEU A 79 -0.12 -10.53 19.25
CA LEU A 79 -0.38 -9.12 19.28
C LEU A 79 -0.47 -8.64 20.72
N PRO A 80 0.20 -7.54 21.09
CA PRO A 80 0.04 -6.94 22.43
C PRO A 80 -1.33 -6.28 22.58
N SER A 81 -1.70 -5.85 23.77
CA SER A 81 -2.75 -4.87 23.94
C SER A 81 -2.33 -3.52 23.35
N PHE A 82 -3.24 -2.83 22.67
CA PHE A 82 -3.00 -1.50 22.08
C PHE A 82 -3.65 -0.37 22.90
N GLY A 83 -4.43 -0.67 23.96
CA GLY A 83 -5.21 0.31 24.70
C GLY A 83 -6.19 1.06 23.76
N ALA A 84 -6.33 2.35 23.91
CA ALA A 84 -7.19 3.18 23.05
C ALA A 84 -6.57 3.53 21.68
N ARG A 85 -5.39 3.01 21.37
CA ARG A 85 -4.64 3.32 20.16
C ARG A 85 -5.12 2.44 18.99
N TYR A 86 -5.24 3.02 17.79
CA TYR A 86 -5.39 2.20 16.59
C TYR A 86 -4.12 1.41 16.34
N ALA A 87 -4.27 0.12 16.20
CA ALA A 87 -3.23 -0.77 15.73
C ALA A 87 -3.84 -1.89 14.88
N SER A 88 -3.08 -2.37 13.90
CA SER A 88 -3.48 -3.50 13.07
C SER A 88 -2.27 -4.23 12.54
N VAL A 89 -2.41 -5.52 12.26
CA VAL A 89 -1.51 -6.29 11.39
C VAL A 89 -2.31 -6.80 10.20
N ALA A 90 -1.91 -6.38 9.01
CA ALA A 90 -2.40 -6.93 7.76
C ALA A 90 -1.58 -8.16 7.40
N LEU A 91 -2.25 -9.27 7.16
CA LEU A 91 -1.65 -10.54 6.78
C LEU A 91 -1.97 -10.80 5.32
N MET A 92 -0.96 -10.71 4.47
CA MET A 92 -1.08 -10.78 3.02
C MET A 92 -0.50 -12.08 2.48
N ASP A 93 -1.17 -12.65 1.49
CA ASP A 93 -0.60 -13.72 0.67
C ASP A 93 0.46 -13.16 -0.30
N MET A 94 1.17 -14.02 -1.00
CA MET A 94 2.20 -13.62 -1.98
C MET A 94 1.62 -13.01 -3.26
N TYR A 95 0.30 -13.05 -3.45
CA TYR A 95 -0.41 -12.38 -4.54
C TYR A 95 -1.01 -11.03 -4.13
N SER A 96 -0.57 -10.46 -3.00
CA SER A 96 -1.01 -9.19 -2.41
C SER A 96 -2.47 -9.13 -1.94
N ASN A 97 -3.17 -10.25 -1.83
CA ASN A 97 -4.46 -10.25 -1.16
C ASN A 97 -4.27 -10.17 0.36
N VAL A 98 -5.07 -9.35 1.01
CA VAL A 98 -5.13 -9.25 2.47
C VAL A 98 -6.07 -10.34 2.99
N VAL A 99 -5.50 -11.46 3.41
CA VAL A 99 -6.26 -12.62 3.91
C VAL A 99 -6.94 -12.31 5.23
N ALA A 100 -6.26 -11.57 6.10
CA ALA A 100 -6.83 -11.12 7.36
C ALA A 100 -6.21 -9.77 7.80
N VAL A 101 -6.99 -8.99 8.52
CA VAL A 101 -6.49 -7.85 9.31
C VAL A 101 -6.87 -8.11 10.75
N LEU A 102 -5.87 -8.28 11.62
CA LEU A 102 -6.06 -8.41 13.05
C LEU A 102 -5.69 -7.09 13.72
N GLY A 103 -6.60 -6.52 14.48
CA GLY A 103 -6.39 -5.23 15.09
C GLY A 103 -7.67 -4.61 15.66
N THR A 104 -7.64 -3.34 15.93
CA THR A 104 -8.69 -2.58 16.61
C THR A 104 -10.11 -2.88 16.09
N ARG A 105 -10.28 -3.04 14.78
CA ARG A 105 -11.60 -3.31 14.17
C ARG A 105 -12.08 -4.74 14.38
N THR A 106 -11.19 -5.72 14.36
CA THR A 106 -11.54 -7.15 14.22
C THR A 106 -11.46 -7.93 15.53
N ILE A 107 -10.53 -7.55 16.41
CA ILE A 107 -10.25 -8.25 17.67
C ILE A 107 -10.34 -7.33 18.91
N GLY A 108 -10.69 -6.05 18.72
CA GLY A 108 -10.68 -5.07 19.80
C GLY A 108 -9.27 -4.60 20.15
N GLN A 109 -9.06 -4.24 21.41
CA GLN A 109 -7.85 -3.54 21.87
C GLN A 109 -6.91 -4.41 22.72
N ASP A 110 -7.35 -5.59 23.13
CA ASP A 110 -6.63 -6.43 24.12
C ASP A 110 -5.52 -7.28 23.49
N GLY A 111 -5.45 -7.31 22.15
CA GLY A 111 -4.49 -8.15 21.45
C GLY A 111 -4.91 -9.63 21.44
N GLY A 112 -3.91 -10.53 21.42
CA GLY A 112 -4.17 -11.98 21.41
C GLY A 112 -3.14 -12.79 20.66
N SER A 113 -3.32 -14.11 20.63
CA SER A 113 -2.46 -15.03 19.88
C SER A 113 -3.27 -15.79 18.85
N PHE A 114 -2.73 -15.90 17.63
CA PHE A 114 -3.40 -16.45 16.45
C PHE A 114 -2.50 -17.47 15.77
N THR A 115 -3.08 -18.61 15.40
CA THR A 115 -2.38 -19.65 14.64
C THR A 115 -2.56 -19.39 13.15
N LEU A 116 -1.45 -19.34 12.42
CA LEU A 116 -1.41 -19.19 10.97
C LEU A 116 -1.00 -20.52 10.35
N VAL A 117 -1.68 -20.95 9.30
CA VAL A 117 -1.37 -22.22 8.59
C VAL A 117 -1.29 -21.98 7.08
N GLY A 118 -0.37 -22.68 6.43
CA GLY A 118 -0.22 -22.68 4.97
C GLY A 118 -1.36 -23.44 4.26
N PRO A 119 -1.29 -23.53 2.92
CA PRO A 119 -2.36 -24.11 2.10
C PRO A 119 -2.67 -25.56 2.49
N ASP A 120 -1.66 -26.38 2.73
CA ASP A 120 -1.76 -27.83 2.97
C ASP A 120 -1.64 -28.21 4.46
N GLY A 121 -1.40 -27.22 5.34
CA GLY A 121 -1.21 -27.47 6.77
C GLY A 121 -2.49 -27.93 7.47
N ALA A 122 -2.35 -28.79 8.50
CA ALA A 122 -3.46 -29.08 9.40
C ALA A 122 -3.88 -27.79 10.12
N ALA A 123 -5.18 -27.47 10.09
CA ALA A 123 -5.71 -26.25 10.70
C ALA A 123 -6.48 -26.61 11.98
N PRO A 124 -5.96 -26.29 13.18
CA PRO A 124 -6.75 -26.38 14.39
C PRO A 124 -7.92 -25.38 14.35
N PRO A 125 -8.97 -25.57 15.14
CA PRO A 125 -10.09 -24.63 15.20
C PRO A 125 -9.60 -23.20 15.45
N GLY A 126 -10.11 -22.25 14.67
CA GLY A 126 -9.74 -20.81 14.78
C GLY A 126 -8.41 -20.43 14.09
N ALA A 127 -7.70 -21.36 13.46
CA ALA A 127 -6.51 -21.01 12.68
C ALA A 127 -6.86 -20.24 11.40
N ILE A 128 -6.02 -19.29 11.04
CA ILE A 128 -6.12 -18.52 9.79
C ILE A 128 -5.34 -19.26 8.71
N ARG A 129 -6.04 -19.73 7.67
CA ARG A 129 -5.43 -20.43 6.53
C ARG A 129 -5.04 -19.46 5.43
N PHE A 130 -3.83 -19.62 4.93
CA PHE A 130 -3.29 -18.85 3.81
C PHE A 130 -3.26 -19.69 2.53
N PRO A 131 -3.54 -19.07 1.37
CA PRO A 131 -3.45 -19.75 0.07
C PRO A 131 -2.02 -19.91 -0.43
N THR A 132 -1.04 -19.25 0.19
CA THR A 132 0.38 -19.34 -0.14
C THR A 132 1.21 -19.78 1.05
N SER A 133 2.37 -20.38 0.78
CA SER A 133 3.30 -20.83 1.83
C SER A 133 3.98 -19.68 2.56
N TRP A 134 4.16 -18.54 1.88
CA TRP A 134 4.70 -17.34 2.50
C TRP A 134 3.61 -16.31 2.77
N VAL A 135 3.75 -15.61 3.89
CA VAL A 135 2.85 -14.55 4.34
C VAL A 135 3.67 -13.30 4.66
N TRP A 136 3.21 -12.15 4.19
CA TRP A 136 3.73 -10.86 4.63
C TRP A 136 2.82 -10.30 5.73
N ALA A 137 3.36 -10.17 6.94
CA ALA A 137 2.71 -9.52 8.07
C ALA A 137 3.20 -8.06 8.17
N MET A 138 2.29 -7.09 8.02
CA MET A 138 2.60 -5.67 8.12
C MET A 138 1.80 -5.03 9.26
N VAL A 139 2.51 -4.67 10.33
CA VAL A 139 1.94 -3.97 11.49
C VAL A 139 1.89 -2.47 11.23
N ARG A 140 0.81 -1.84 11.68
CA ARG A 140 0.64 -0.38 11.76
C ARG A 140 0.20 -0.01 13.16
N VAL A 141 0.87 0.96 13.77
CA VAL A 141 0.50 1.52 15.09
C VAL A 141 0.44 3.03 14.95
N VAL A 142 -0.71 3.65 15.25
CA VAL A 142 -0.89 5.09 15.11
C VAL A 142 -0.03 5.87 16.11
N VAL A 143 0.46 7.01 15.67
CA VAL A 143 1.18 8.00 16.49
C VAL A 143 0.30 9.23 16.66
N HIS A 144 0.08 9.67 17.90
CA HIS A 144 -0.79 10.81 18.22
C HIS A 144 -0.07 12.18 18.29
N GLY A 145 1.17 12.22 17.82
CA GLY A 145 2.00 13.43 17.80
C GLY A 145 3.47 13.08 18.05
N ARG A 146 4.35 14.07 18.00
CA ARG A 146 5.79 13.83 18.15
C ARG A 146 6.18 13.21 19.48
N ASP A 147 5.52 13.66 20.55
CA ASP A 147 5.81 13.22 21.92
C ASP A 147 5.27 11.80 22.20
N ASP A 148 4.46 11.26 21.29
CA ASP A 148 3.82 9.94 21.41
C ASP A 148 4.59 8.81 20.68
N VAL A 149 5.64 9.14 19.95
CA VAL A 149 6.40 8.17 19.13
C VAL A 149 6.90 6.99 19.96
N ASP A 150 7.49 7.25 21.12
CA ASP A 150 8.03 6.21 22.00
C ASP A 150 6.95 5.27 22.54
N ALA A 151 5.76 5.80 22.87
CA ALA A 151 4.62 4.99 23.29
C ALA A 151 4.09 4.11 22.16
N ALA A 152 4.02 4.64 20.92
CA ALA A 152 3.65 3.84 19.74
C ALA A 152 4.68 2.73 19.45
N LEU A 153 5.98 3.05 19.56
CA LEU A 153 7.06 2.09 19.40
C LEU A 153 7.05 1.01 20.49
N ALA A 154 6.64 1.35 21.72
CA ALA A 154 6.49 0.36 22.81
C ALA A 154 5.41 -0.68 22.45
N VAL A 155 4.25 -0.24 21.91
CA VAL A 155 3.23 -1.15 21.40
C VAL A 155 3.76 -1.97 20.22
N LEU A 156 4.44 -1.34 19.28
CA LEU A 156 5.01 -2.02 18.10
C LEU A 156 5.97 -3.16 18.49
N ARG A 157 6.81 -2.96 19.52
CA ARG A 157 7.75 -3.98 20.03
C ARG A 157 7.06 -5.18 20.65
N GLY A 158 5.80 -5.07 21.04
CA GLY A 158 5.02 -6.18 21.58
C GLY A 158 4.54 -7.19 20.56
N PHE A 159 4.58 -6.88 19.26
CA PHE A 159 4.24 -7.83 18.21
C PHE A 159 5.34 -8.87 18.04
N SER A 160 4.97 -10.14 18.02
CA SER A 160 5.92 -11.24 17.83
C SER A 160 5.32 -12.38 17.01
N CYS A 161 6.17 -13.16 16.39
CA CYS A 161 5.77 -14.36 15.67
C CYS A 161 6.76 -15.48 15.95
N GLU A 162 6.23 -16.65 16.30
CA GLU A 162 6.95 -17.89 16.44
C GLU A 162 6.67 -18.74 15.20
N ALA A 163 7.67 -18.98 14.38
CA ALA A 163 7.62 -19.79 13.17
C ALA A 163 8.86 -20.63 13.03
N ALA A 164 8.77 -21.74 12.29
CA ALA A 164 9.95 -22.49 11.91
C ALA A 164 10.89 -21.63 11.06
N PRO A 165 12.22 -21.74 11.23
CA PRO A 165 13.15 -20.99 10.39
C PRO A 165 13.02 -21.43 8.93
N ALA A 166 13.02 -20.44 8.02
CA ALA A 166 13.04 -20.70 6.59
C ALA A 166 14.39 -21.28 6.17
N SER A 167 14.37 -22.23 5.23
CA SER A 167 15.57 -22.86 4.69
C SER A 167 16.03 -22.23 3.37
N SER A 168 15.09 -21.78 2.54
CA SER A 168 15.32 -21.18 1.23
C SER A 168 14.08 -20.42 0.79
N TRP A 169 14.24 -19.51 -0.15
CA TRP A 169 13.12 -18.79 -0.77
C TRP A 169 13.48 -18.38 -2.21
N ALA A 170 12.49 -18.32 -3.08
CA ALA A 170 12.66 -17.81 -4.44
C ALA A 170 12.84 -16.29 -4.43
N ALA A 171 13.85 -15.79 -5.14
CA ALA A 171 14.08 -14.36 -5.26
C ALA A 171 13.14 -13.73 -6.29
N GLY A 172 12.71 -12.50 -6.03
CA GLY A 172 12.10 -11.65 -7.04
C GLY A 172 13.12 -11.11 -8.04
N ALA A 173 12.64 -10.44 -9.09
CA ALA A 173 13.47 -9.75 -10.06
C ALA A 173 12.89 -8.37 -10.39
N SER A 174 13.74 -7.46 -10.84
CA SER A 174 13.31 -6.13 -11.28
C SER A 174 12.41 -6.26 -12.53
N ARG A 175 11.23 -5.63 -12.47
CA ARG A 175 10.32 -5.56 -13.62
C ARG A 175 10.85 -4.75 -14.81
N THR A 176 11.94 -4.01 -14.62
CA THR A 176 12.64 -3.25 -15.67
C THR A 176 13.96 -3.91 -16.07
N GLY A 177 14.27 -5.08 -15.54
CA GLY A 177 15.44 -5.88 -15.89
C GLY A 177 15.23 -6.75 -17.14
N PRO A 178 16.20 -7.61 -17.47
CA PRO A 178 16.07 -8.55 -18.58
C PRO A 178 14.82 -9.44 -18.43
N TRP A 179 14.05 -9.58 -19.47
CA TRP A 179 12.79 -10.33 -19.46
C TRP A 179 12.97 -11.80 -19.08
N GLN A 180 14.06 -12.43 -19.49
CA GLN A 180 14.38 -13.82 -19.12
C GLN A 180 14.55 -13.95 -17.60
N THR A 181 15.29 -13.01 -17.00
CA THR A 181 15.52 -12.99 -15.55
C THR A 181 14.20 -12.81 -14.79
N TRP A 182 13.33 -11.91 -15.29
CA TRP A 182 12.03 -11.67 -14.66
C TRP A 182 11.11 -12.89 -14.78
N LEU A 183 11.02 -13.54 -15.95
CA LEU A 183 10.20 -14.74 -16.12
C LEU A 183 10.77 -15.94 -15.34
N LYS A 184 12.10 -16.11 -15.24
CA LYS A 184 12.71 -17.13 -14.37
C LYS A 184 12.33 -16.93 -12.91
N ALA A 185 12.38 -15.69 -12.42
CA ALA A 185 11.95 -15.36 -11.06
C ALA A 185 10.45 -15.59 -10.86
N ALA A 186 9.60 -15.13 -11.76
CA ALA A 186 8.16 -15.37 -11.75
C ALA A 186 7.84 -16.87 -11.71
N ASN A 187 8.51 -17.68 -12.53
CA ASN A 187 8.36 -19.12 -12.54
C ASN A 187 8.71 -19.76 -11.20
N ALA A 188 9.86 -19.43 -10.65
CA ALA A 188 10.30 -19.97 -9.35
C ALA A 188 9.31 -19.61 -8.22
N LEU A 189 8.79 -18.38 -8.25
CA LEU A 189 7.81 -17.91 -7.28
C LEU A 189 6.44 -18.58 -7.43
N LEU A 190 6.00 -18.89 -8.66
CA LEU A 190 4.79 -19.66 -8.93
C LEU A 190 4.88 -21.10 -8.42
N ILE A 191 6.08 -21.70 -8.49
CA ILE A 191 6.35 -23.02 -7.92
C ILE A 191 6.37 -22.99 -6.38
N GLU A 192 7.01 -21.97 -5.81
CA GLU A 192 7.07 -21.78 -4.35
C GLU A 192 5.69 -21.48 -3.74
N ASN A 193 4.86 -20.71 -4.45
CA ASN A 193 3.53 -20.31 -4.02
C ASN A 193 2.51 -20.64 -5.13
N PRO A 194 2.09 -21.90 -5.26
CA PRO A 194 1.16 -22.30 -6.31
C PRO A 194 -0.12 -21.45 -6.27
N PRO A 195 -0.59 -20.97 -7.45
CA PRO A 195 -1.83 -20.20 -7.53
C PRO A 195 -3.05 -21.03 -7.10
N PRO A 196 -4.06 -20.40 -6.49
CA PRO A 196 -5.28 -21.10 -6.12
C PRO A 196 -6.04 -21.60 -7.35
N ALA A 197 -6.87 -22.63 -7.16
CA ALA A 197 -7.64 -23.25 -8.24
C ALA A 197 -8.60 -22.26 -8.97
N THR A 198 -8.95 -21.15 -8.33
CA THR A 198 -9.75 -20.06 -8.91
C THR A 198 -9.05 -19.35 -10.06
N ASP A 199 -7.72 -19.45 -10.15
CA ASP A 199 -6.90 -18.77 -11.16
C ASP A 199 -6.61 -19.65 -12.41
N ARG A 200 -7.21 -20.86 -12.51
CA ARG A 200 -6.97 -21.81 -13.61
C ARG A 200 -7.16 -21.19 -15.00
N LEU A 201 -8.15 -20.31 -15.15
CA LEU A 201 -8.39 -19.67 -16.45
C LEU A 201 -7.21 -18.78 -16.84
N MET A 202 -6.69 -18.00 -15.90
CA MET A 202 -5.53 -17.14 -16.14
C MET A 202 -4.26 -17.98 -16.41
N LEU A 203 -4.06 -19.05 -15.66
CA LEU A 203 -2.96 -19.99 -15.91
C LEU A 203 -3.05 -20.61 -17.31
N GLY A 204 -4.26 -20.96 -17.76
CA GLY A 204 -4.50 -21.43 -19.14
C GLY A 204 -4.11 -20.40 -20.21
N ARG A 205 -4.36 -19.10 -19.96
CA ARG A 205 -3.95 -18.00 -20.86
C ARG A 205 -2.44 -17.81 -20.91
N MET A 206 -1.74 -18.09 -19.79
CA MET A 206 -0.29 -17.99 -19.66
C MET A 206 0.43 -19.28 -20.15
N ALA A 207 -0.29 -20.38 -20.36
CA ALA A 207 0.27 -21.69 -20.72
C ALA A 207 1.26 -21.67 -21.91
N PRO A 208 1.11 -20.81 -22.96
CA PRO A 208 2.09 -20.72 -24.05
C PRO A 208 3.52 -20.41 -23.56
N LEU A 209 3.68 -19.72 -22.44
CA LEU A 209 5.00 -19.43 -21.85
C LEU A 209 5.61 -20.62 -21.12
N GLY A 210 4.80 -21.57 -20.65
CA GLY A 210 5.26 -22.72 -19.86
C GLY A 210 5.63 -22.40 -18.42
N LEU A 211 5.12 -21.29 -17.87
CA LEU A 211 5.37 -20.90 -16.47
C LEU A 211 4.70 -21.88 -15.49
N GLY A 212 5.29 -21.99 -14.30
CA GLY A 212 4.85 -22.93 -13.24
C GLY A 212 5.45 -24.32 -13.39
N SER A 213 6.41 -24.53 -14.31
CA SER A 213 7.11 -25.79 -14.53
C SER A 213 8.56 -25.74 -14.03
N PRO A 214 9.08 -26.79 -13.36
CA PRO A 214 10.51 -26.89 -13.08
C PRO A 214 11.39 -26.89 -14.34
N GLU A 215 10.81 -27.25 -15.49
CA GLU A 215 11.49 -27.35 -16.80
C GLU A 215 11.42 -26.03 -17.59
N PHE A 216 10.91 -24.94 -16.98
CA PHE A 216 10.81 -23.65 -17.64
C PHE A 216 12.19 -23.12 -18.01
N ASP A 217 12.39 -22.89 -19.32
CA ASP A 217 13.60 -22.29 -19.86
C ASP A 217 13.21 -21.15 -20.84
N PRO A 218 13.52 -19.88 -20.57
CA PRO A 218 13.25 -18.79 -21.48
C PRO A 218 14.18 -18.79 -22.72
N GLU A 219 15.33 -19.48 -22.68
CA GLU A 219 16.26 -19.56 -23.79
C GLU A 219 15.73 -20.45 -24.94
N ARG A 220 14.66 -21.21 -24.72
CA ARG A 220 13.99 -22.03 -25.75
C ARG A 220 13.30 -21.21 -26.84
N PHE A 221 13.01 -19.92 -26.58
CA PHE A 221 12.30 -19.07 -27.50
C PHE A 221 13.25 -18.54 -28.61
N SER A 222 12.81 -18.60 -29.86
CA SER A 222 13.48 -17.96 -30.97
C SER A 222 13.48 -16.44 -30.83
N ALA A 223 14.33 -15.73 -31.58
CA ALA A 223 14.40 -14.27 -31.54
C ALA A 223 13.03 -13.62 -31.82
N ALA A 224 12.28 -14.09 -32.81
CA ALA A 224 10.97 -13.58 -33.16
C ALA A 224 9.92 -13.85 -32.04
N GLU A 225 10.01 -14.97 -31.37
CA GLU A 225 9.15 -15.27 -30.19
C GLU A 225 9.53 -14.41 -28.98
N ALA A 226 10.82 -14.15 -28.77
CA ALA A 226 11.33 -13.26 -27.74
C ALA A 226 10.83 -11.82 -27.94
N ASP A 227 10.83 -11.32 -29.18
CA ASP A 227 10.30 -9.98 -29.49
C ASP A 227 8.81 -9.87 -29.12
N GLU A 228 8.00 -10.89 -29.38
CA GLU A 228 6.58 -10.91 -29.00
C GLU A 228 6.38 -11.01 -27.48
N ILE A 229 7.24 -11.76 -26.78
CA ILE A 229 7.23 -11.84 -25.32
C ILE A 229 7.54 -10.46 -24.71
N VAL A 230 8.61 -9.80 -25.20
CA VAL A 230 8.98 -8.45 -24.73
C VAL A 230 7.84 -7.47 -24.95
N ALA A 231 7.28 -7.43 -26.16
CA ALA A 231 6.13 -6.57 -26.46
C ALA A 231 4.92 -6.84 -25.55
N GLY A 232 4.65 -8.11 -25.23
CA GLY A 232 3.59 -8.48 -24.28
C GLY A 232 3.84 -8.03 -22.86
N LEU A 233 5.07 -8.16 -22.35
CA LEU A 233 5.45 -7.65 -21.04
C LEU A 233 5.34 -6.12 -20.98
N GLU A 234 5.72 -5.41 -22.04
CA GLU A 234 5.57 -3.95 -22.16
C GLU A 234 4.10 -3.53 -22.16
N ASP A 235 3.24 -4.24 -22.91
CA ASP A 235 1.79 -4.04 -22.88
C ASP A 235 1.23 -4.20 -21.45
N GLY A 236 1.65 -5.24 -20.75
CA GLY A 236 1.27 -5.48 -19.34
C GLY A 236 1.74 -4.38 -18.41
N ALA A 237 2.99 -3.94 -18.58
CA ALA A 237 3.56 -2.85 -17.79
C ALA A 237 2.86 -1.51 -18.06
N ALA A 238 2.49 -1.22 -19.30
CA ALA A 238 1.71 -0.03 -19.67
C ALA A 238 0.32 -0.05 -19.01
N LEU A 239 -0.38 -1.20 -19.05
CA LEU A 239 -1.67 -1.38 -18.39
C LEU A 239 -1.59 -1.22 -16.88
N ALA A 240 -0.54 -1.76 -16.24
CA ALA A 240 -0.35 -1.63 -14.80
C ALA A 240 -0.06 -0.18 -14.36
N ARG A 241 0.59 0.63 -15.21
CA ARG A 241 0.82 2.06 -14.95
C ARG A 241 -0.35 2.96 -15.32
N SER A 242 -1.22 2.54 -16.26
CA SER A 242 -2.34 3.34 -16.71
C SER A 242 -3.41 3.49 -15.63
N ALA A 243 -3.80 4.72 -15.30
CA ALA A 243 -4.95 5.05 -14.43
C ALA A 243 -4.81 4.82 -12.91
N GLY A 244 -3.68 5.15 -12.29
CA GLY A 244 -3.55 5.28 -10.83
C GLY A 244 -4.06 4.06 -10.04
N PHE A 245 -4.67 4.30 -8.88
CA PHE A 245 -5.18 3.25 -7.99
C PHE A 245 -6.45 2.51 -8.49
N GLY A 246 -6.84 2.67 -9.77
CA GLY A 246 -8.01 1.99 -10.34
C GLY A 246 -9.36 2.44 -9.78
N GLY A 247 -9.38 3.54 -9.05
CA GLY A 247 -10.55 4.02 -8.35
C GLY A 247 -11.42 4.99 -9.17
N LYS A 248 -12.52 5.44 -8.55
CA LYS A 248 -13.49 6.38 -9.14
C LYS A 248 -13.20 7.80 -8.68
N GLN A 249 -13.24 8.77 -9.61
CA GLN A 249 -13.17 10.19 -9.26
C GLN A 249 -14.55 10.73 -8.90
N ILE A 250 -14.68 11.33 -7.72
CA ILE A 250 -15.91 11.93 -7.21
C ILE A 250 -15.55 13.24 -6.49
N GLY A 251 -16.17 14.35 -6.86
CA GLY A 251 -16.07 15.64 -6.13
C GLY A 251 -14.66 16.16 -5.91
N GLY A 252 -13.74 15.98 -6.87
CA GLY A 252 -12.35 16.43 -6.74
C GLY A 252 -11.44 15.44 -6.00
N TRP A 253 -11.88 14.17 -5.80
CA TRP A 253 -11.11 13.12 -5.15
C TRP A 253 -11.16 11.81 -5.95
N ILE A 254 -10.02 11.13 -6.07
CA ILE A 254 -9.93 9.76 -6.58
C ILE A 254 -10.01 8.82 -5.38
N TYR A 255 -11.05 8.00 -5.35
CA TYR A 255 -11.25 6.96 -4.34
C TYR A 255 -10.47 5.69 -4.71
N PRO A 256 -10.08 4.84 -3.74
CA PRO A 256 -9.48 3.57 -4.05
C PRO A 256 -10.48 2.64 -4.75
N ALA A 257 -9.98 1.64 -5.47
CA ALA A 257 -10.83 0.55 -5.97
C ALA A 257 -11.50 -0.19 -4.80
N THR A 258 -12.77 -0.53 -4.95
CA THR A 258 -13.58 -1.15 -3.87
C THR A 258 -13.09 -2.53 -3.45
N ASN A 259 -12.35 -3.21 -4.33
CA ASN A 259 -11.73 -4.51 -4.10
C ASN A 259 -10.25 -4.44 -3.71
N THR A 260 -9.73 -3.25 -3.37
CA THR A 260 -8.34 -3.10 -2.88
C THR A 260 -8.08 -4.06 -1.72
N GLY A 261 -6.97 -4.80 -1.80
CA GLY A 261 -6.57 -5.81 -0.81
C GLY A 261 -7.35 -7.12 -0.90
N ASN A 262 -8.38 -7.22 -1.74
CA ASN A 262 -9.12 -8.46 -2.01
C ASN A 262 -9.56 -8.49 -3.48
N PHE A 263 -8.61 -8.81 -4.35
CA PHE A 263 -8.73 -8.56 -5.78
C PHE A 263 -9.47 -9.66 -6.55
N PHE A 264 -9.59 -10.87 -5.98
CA PHE A 264 -10.12 -12.04 -6.69
C PHE A 264 -9.43 -12.23 -8.05
N GLN A 265 -10.18 -12.28 -9.14
CA GLN A 265 -9.69 -12.38 -10.53
C GLN A 265 -9.49 -11.02 -11.22
N ASP A 266 -9.57 -9.91 -10.51
CA ASP A 266 -9.22 -8.58 -11.04
C ASP A 266 -7.70 -8.38 -11.04
N TYR A 267 -7.02 -9.11 -11.92
CA TYR A 267 -5.56 -9.10 -12.04
C TYR A 267 -5.01 -7.74 -12.44
N LEU A 268 -5.79 -6.95 -13.19
CA LEU A 268 -5.37 -5.61 -13.60
C LEU A 268 -5.32 -4.65 -12.41
N THR A 269 -6.39 -4.58 -11.61
CA THR A 269 -6.39 -3.73 -10.41
C THR A 269 -5.31 -4.20 -9.43
N ARG A 270 -5.15 -5.51 -9.25
CA ARG A 270 -4.08 -6.08 -8.42
C ARG A 270 -2.68 -5.65 -8.87
N ALA A 271 -2.40 -5.70 -10.18
CA ALA A 271 -1.13 -5.26 -10.74
C ALA A 271 -0.92 -3.73 -10.60
N ARG A 272 -1.96 -2.92 -10.80
CA ARG A 272 -1.92 -1.47 -10.58
C ARG A 272 -1.56 -1.11 -9.14
N ILE A 273 -2.22 -1.76 -8.18
CA ILE A 273 -1.95 -1.55 -6.75
C ILE A 273 -0.53 -2.05 -6.39
N ALA A 274 -0.04 -3.11 -7.01
CA ALA A 274 1.34 -3.56 -6.81
C ALA A 274 2.39 -2.52 -7.25
N VAL A 275 2.08 -1.67 -8.24
CA VAL A 275 2.95 -0.57 -8.69
C VAL A 275 2.82 0.68 -7.83
N SER A 276 1.60 1.06 -7.46
CA SER A 276 1.28 2.38 -6.92
C SER A 276 1.03 2.41 -5.42
N GLY A 277 0.69 1.27 -4.80
CA GLY A 277 0.31 1.19 -3.39
C GLY A 277 0.36 -0.23 -2.85
N LEU A 278 1.46 -0.95 -3.09
CA LEU A 278 1.66 -2.31 -2.59
C LEU A 278 1.37 -2.37 -1.09
N ALA A 279 0.61 -3.37 -0.66
CA ALA A 279 0.13 -3.55 0.70
C ALA A 279 -0.92 -2.52 1.17
N ALA A 280 -1.65 -1.89 0.25
CA ALA A 280 -2.81 -1.09 0.60
C ALA A 280 -3.86 -1.95 1.32
N LEU A 281 -4.45 -1.37 2.37
CA LEU A 281 -5.48 -2.03 3.18
C LEU A 281 -6.83 -2.07 2.44
N PRO A 282 -7.68 -3.07 2.74
CA PRO A 282 -9.06 -3.07 2.28
C PRO A 282 -9.80 -1.80 2.71
N PRO A 283 -10.73 -1.26 1.89
CA PRO A 283 -11.44 -0.01 2.18
C PRO A 283 -12.18 0.01 3.53
N VAL A 284 -12.59 -1.14 4.04
CA VAL A 284 -13.20 -1.25 5.39
C VAL A 284 -12.21 -1.02 6.54
N GLU A 285 -10.92 -1.13 6.27
CA GLU A 285 -9.85 -0.89 7.25
C GLU A 285 -9.24 0.49 7.09
N ALA A 286 -8.92 0.89 5.86
CA ALA A 286 -8.43 2.23 5.56
C ALA A 286 -8.74 2.61 4.10
N MET A 287 -9.07 3.87 3.89
CA MET A 287 -9.22 4.43 2.54
C MET A 287 -8.17 5.51 2.29
N TYR A 288 -7.69 5.52 1.05
CA TYR A 288 -6.67 6.45 0.57
C TYR A 288 -7.25 7.21 -0.62
N MET A 289 -7.60 8.47 -0.42
CA MET A 289 -8.21 9.32 -1.44
C MET A 289 -7.20 10.35 -1.91
N THR A 290 -6.94 10.40 -3.21
CA THR A 290 -6.04 11.40 -3.79
C THR A 290 -6.85 12.59 -4.28
N ALA A 291 -6.48 13.80 -3.85
CA ALA A 291 -7.10 15.01 -4.32
C ALA A 291 -6.70 15.32 -5.77
N VAL A 292 -7.65 15.84 -6.53
CA VAL A 292 -7.46 16.27 -7.92
C VAL A 292 -7.65 17.80 -7.98
N PRO A 293 -6.71 18.56 -8.57
CA PRO A 293 -6.87 19.98 -8.77
C PRO A 293 -8.07 20.30 -9.66
N SER A 294 -8.68 21.46 -9.46
CA SER A 294 -9.87 21.90 -10.20
C SER A 294 -9.64 22.16 -11.70
N ASP A 295 -8.39 22.36 -12.10
CA ASP A 295 -7.98 22.52 -13.50
C ASP A 295 -7.81 21.18 -14.25
N GLY A 296 -8.06 20.06 -13.56
CA GLY A 296 -7.93 18.71 -14.12
C GLY A 296 -6.50 18.19 -14.22
N GLY A 297 -5.52 18.92 -13.67
CA GLY A 297 -4.13 18.45 -13.54
C GLY A 297 -3.99 17.24 -12.64
N MET A 298 -2.88 16.54 -12.74
CA MET A 298 -2.57 15.40 -11.86
C MET A 298 -2.05 15.87 -10.48
N HIS A 299 -1.45 17.06 -10.41
CA HIS A 299 -0.80 17.59 -9.23
C HIS A 299 -1.14 19.07 -9.03
N PHE A 300 -1.08 19.51 -7.79
CA PHE A 300 -1.26 20.91 -7.42
C PHE A 300 0.01 21.71 -7.75
N ASP A 301 -0.17 22.97 -8.16
CA ASP A 301 0.92 23.90 -8.38
C ASP A 301 1.46 24.42 -7.04
N GLY A 302 2.74 24.19 -6.77
CA GLY A 302 3.42 24.64 -5.56
C GLY A 302 3.57 26.17 -5.44
N ALA A 303 3.41 26.94 -6.53
CA ALA A 303 3.38 28.40 -6.49
C ALA A 303 2.03 28.95 -6.03
N GLY A 304 0.97 28.14 -6.07
CA GLY A 304 -0.38 28.52 -5.64
C GLY A 304 -0.58 28.36 -4.12
N SER A 305 -1.58 29.09 -3.61
CA SER A 305 -2.15 28.85 -2.27
C SER A 305 -3.50 28.17 -2.40
N TRP A 306 -3.78 27.22 -1.52
CA TRP A 306 -4.94 26.37 -1.59
C TRP A 306 -5.62 26.25 -0.23
N ARG A 307 -6.91 25.89 -0.24
CA ARG A 307 -7.69 25.66 0.98
C ARG A 307 -8.57 24.43 0.85
N LEU A 308 -8.54 23.58 1.88
CA LEU A 308 -9.55 22.56 2.12
C LEU A 308 -10.45 23.01 3.27
N SER A 309 -11.74 23.15 3.01
CA SER A 309 -12.69 23.74 3.97
C SER A 309 -13.78 22.73 4.33
N PHE A 310 -13.80 22.25 5.56
CA PHE A 310 -14.83 21.37 6.08
C PHE A 310 -15.91 22.20 6.78
N PRO A 311 -17.17 22.21 6.32
CA PRO A 311 -18.28 22.78 7.08
C PRO A 311 -18.43 22.13 8.46
N ALA A 312 -19.06 22.81 9.40
CA ALA A 312 -19.32 22.25 10.71
C ALA A 312 -20.03 20.88 10.62
N GLY A 313 -19.53 19.90 11.34
CA GLY A 313 -20.12 18.54 11.37
C GLY A 313 -19.84 17.67 10.16
N SER A 314 -19.06 18.15 9.13
CA SER A 314 -18.79 17.41 7.90
C SER A 314 -17.36 16.87 7.79
N LEU A 315 -16.69 16.63 8.90
CA LEU A 315 -15.39 15.93 8.91
C LEU A 315 -15.53 14.50 8.40
N PRO A 316 -14.44 13.89 7.88
CA PRO A 316 -14.45 12.51 7.44
C PRO A 316 -15.00 11.57 8.53
N PRO A 317 -16.07 10.80 8.25
CA PRO A 317 -16.69 9.92 9.26
C PRO A 317 -15.85 8.66 9.45
N VAL A 318 -15.05 8.64 10.50
CA VAL A 318 -14.17 7.54 10.89
C VAL A 318 -14.43 7.07 12.31
N HIS A 319 -13.99 5.85 12.63
CA HIS A 319 -13.96 5.35 14.02
C HIS A 319 -12.56 5.53 14.63
N ALA A 320 -11.49 5.51 13.84
CA ALA A 320 -10.13 5.72 14.35
C ALA A 320 -9.66 7.16 14.10
N PHE A 321 -9.19 7.48 12.91
CA PHE A 321 -8.67 8.82 12.60
C PHE A 321 -8.65 9.11 11.10
N TRP A 322 -8.49 10.39 10.76
CA TRP A 322 -8.19 10.81 9.39
C TRP A 322 -6.98 11.75 9.35
N SER A 323 -6.33 11.82 8.21
CA SER A 323 -5.23 12.75 7.95
C SER A 323 -5.21 13.17 6.47
N LEU A 324 -4.64 14.35 6.21
CA LEU A 324 -4.27 14.85 4.89
C LEU A 324 -2.75 14.96 4.84
N THR A 325 -2.10 14.20 3.99
CA THR A 325 -0.65 14.21 3.81
C THR A 325 -0.28 14.86 2.49
N LEU A 326 0.73 15.71 2.51
CA LEU A 326 1.27 16.39 1.34
C LEU A 326 2.57 15.72 0.89
N TYR A 327 2.67 15.48 -0.40
CA TYR A 327 3.84 14.90 -1.05
C TYR A 327 4.32 15.78 -2.18
N GLN A 328 5.63 15.99 -2.27
CA GLN A 328 6.26 16.49 -3.48
C GLN A 328 6.16 15.41 -4.57
N ALA A 329 5.75 15.82 -5.78
CA ALA A 329 5.72 14.93 -6.93
C ALA A 329 7.03 15.04 -7.70
N GLU A 330 7.63 13.88 -8.01
CA GLU A 330 8.85 13.75 -8.80
C GLU A 330 8.53 13.53 -10.27
N ASP A 331 9.47 13.82 -11.16
CA ASP A 331 9.30 13.65 -12.62
C ASP A 331 8.95 12.22 -13.05
N ASN A 332 9.39 11.24 -12.28
CA ASN A 332 9.07 9.82 -12.50
C ASN A 332 7.72 9.38 -11.94
N GLY A 333 6.93 10.31 -11.37
CA GLY A 333 5.64 10.08 -10.74
C GLY A 333 5.70 9.57 -9.29
N ALA A 334 6.87 9.42 -8.70
CA ALA A 334 7.00 9.07 -7.29
C ALA A 334 6.62 10.26 -6.39
N LEU A 335 6.04 9.95 -5.23
CA LEU A 335 5.54 10.92 -4.27
C LEU A 335 6.26 10.75 -2.94
N PHE A 336 6.98 11.79 -2.48
CA PHE A 336 7.74 11.76 -1.23
C PHE A 336 7.41 12.94 -0.32
N LEU A 337 7.65 12.78 0.98
CA LEU A 337 7.54 13.91 1.92
C LEU A 337 8.58 14.97 1.56
N ALA A 338 8.18 16.24 1.56
CA ALA A 338 9.06 17.37 1.31
C ALA A 338 9.54 17.99 2.63
N PRO A 339 10.82 18.42 2.73
CA PRO A 339 11.24 19.26 3.84
C PRO A 339 10.42 20.56 3.92
N ASN A 340 10.07 20.97 5.13
CA ASN A 340 9.30 22.21 5.31
C ASN A 340 9.64 22.87 6.67
N PRO A 341 9.39 24.19 6.85
CA PRO A 341 9.90 24.96 7.97
C PRO A 341 9.36 24.58 9.35
N ILE A 342 8.26 23.85 9.42
CA ILE A 342 7.67 23.41 10.70
C ILE A 342 7.64 21.88 10.80
N ASP A 343 8.29 21.19 9.87
CA ASP A 343 8.37 19.71 9.80
C ASP A 343 6.99 19.05 9.94
N ARG A 344 5.97 19.63 9.30
CA ARG A 344 4.60 19.13 9.26
C ARG A 344 4.30 18.60 7.87
N HIS A 345 4.20 17.28 7.73
CA HIS A 345 3.92 16.59 6.48
C HIS A 345 2.47 16.11 6.38
N THR A 346 1.78 16.06 7.51
CA THR A 346 0.40 15.62 7.62
C THR A 346 -0.37 16.51 8.58
N ILE A 347 -1.67 16.65 8.35
CA ILE A 347 -2.61 17.37 9.22
C ILE A 347 -3.92 16.59 9.28
N GLY A 348 -4.55 16.51 10.45
CA GLY A 348 -5.77 15.73 10.64
C GLY A 348 -6.35 15.90 12.04
N ASP A 349 -7.30 15.03 12.41
CA ASP A 349 -8.01 15.10 13.71
C ASP A 349 -7.09 14.95 14.93
N ARG A 350 -5.89 14.39 14.76
CA ARG A 350 -4.88 14.25 15.82
C ARG A 350 -3.89 15.42 15.89
N THR A 351 -4.01 16.40 14.99
CA THR A 351 -3.14 17.58 15.01
C THR A 351 -3.52 18.48 16.15
N ALA A 352 -2.60 18.68 17.10
CA ALA A 352 -2.85 19.56 18.24
C ALA A 352 -3.02 21.03 17.80
N GLY A 353 -3.95 21.74 18.47
CA GLY A 353 -4.13 23.18 18.29
C GLY A 353 -4.83 23.58 17.00
N LEU A 354 -5.53 22.68 16.29
CA LEU A 354 -6.34 23.05 15.15
C LEU A 354 -7.41 24.08 15.53
N ALA A 355 -7.38 25.24 14.88
CA ALA A 355 -8.37 26.29 15.05
C ALA A 355 -9.60 26.02 14.18
N ARG A 356 -10.78 26.34 14.70
CA ARG A 356 -12.04 26.36 13.98
C ARG A 356 -12.57 27.79 13.93
N ALA A 357 -13.26 28.13 12.85
CA ALA A 357 -14.02 29.37 12.77
C ALA A 357 -15.20 29.33 13.76
N ASP A 358 -15.76 30.50 14.09
CA ASP A 358 -16.89 30.65 15.04
C ASP A 358 -18.12 29.80 14.69
N ASN A 359 -18.33 29.57 13.38
CA ASN A 359 -19.39 28.69 12.88
C ASN A 359 -19.03 27.20 12.88
N GLY A 360 -17.90 26.80 13.50
CA GLY A 360 -17.43 25.42 13.61
C GLY A 360 -16.72 24.87 12.36
N ARG A 361 -16.55 25.67 11.31
CA ARG A 361 -15.84 25.29 10.09
C ARG A 361 -14.36 25.03 10.40
N LEU A 362 -13.76 24.00 9.77
CA LEU A 362 -12.33 23.73 9.82
C LEU A 362 -11.72 24.02 8.42
N ASP A 363 -10.85 25.02 8.36
CA ASP A 363 -10.06 25.33 7.17
C ASP A 363 -8.64 24.79 7.33
N ILE A 364 -8.12 24.10 6.32
CA ILE A 364 -6.73 23.70 6.19
C ILE A 364 -6.12 24.54 5.06
N TRP A 365 -5.07 25.29 5.40
CA TRP A 365 -4.35 26.17 4.49
C TRP A 365 -3.15 25.45 3.93
N ILE A 366 -2.99 25.44 2.61
CA ILE A 366 -1.90 24.77 1.92
C ILE A 366 -1.17 25.82 1.08
N SER A 367 0.06 26.13 1.43
CA SER A 367 0.84 27.19 0.80
C SER A 367 2.32 26.99 1.08
N ARG A 368 3.17 27.53 0.20
CA ARG A 368 4.63 27.57 0.40
C ARG A 368 5.01 28.47 1.57
N THR A 369 4.39 29.64 1.65
CA THR A 369 4.65 30.65 2.66
C THR A 369 3.71 30.49 3.86
N ASP A 370 4.19 30.86 5.04
CA ASP A 370 3.40 30.90 6.27
C ASP A 370 2.17 31.82 6.07
N PRO A 371 0.93 31.32 6.24
CA PRO A 371 -0.27 32.09 6.01
C PRO A 371 -0.61 33.09 7.14
N GLY A 372 0.32 33.30 8.07
CA GLY A 372 0.16 34.21 9.21
C GLY A 372 -0.32 33.53 10.49
N ALA A 373 -0.15 34.23 11.62
CA ALA A 373 -0.33 33.70 12.96
C ALA A 373 -1.72 33.06 13.19
N GLU A 374 -2.78 33.64 12.65
CA GLU A 374 -4.15 33.16 12.81
C GLU A 374 -4.44 31.85 12.07
N ARG A 375 -3.69 31.56 10.99
CA ARG A 375 -3.89 30.37 10.13
C ARG A 375 -2.82 29.30 10.34
N ARG A 376 -1.73 29.64 11.02
CA ARG A 376 -0.55 28.78 11.17
C ARG A 376 -0.84 27.45 11.85
N SER A 377 -1.78 27.39 12.79
CA SER A 377 -2.17 26.13 13.43
C SER A 377 -2.73 25.12 12.43
N ASN A 378 -3.39 25.60 11.38
CA ASN A 378 -4.05 24.82 10.33
C ASN A 378 -3.25 24.80 9.00
N TRP A 379 -2.01 25.22 9.03
CA TRP A 379 -1.15 25.27 7.83
C TRP A 379 -0.49 23.93 7.55
N LEU A 380 -0.63 23.44 6.32
CA LEU A 380 0.12 22.33 5.75
C LEU A 380 1.07 22.89 4.69
N PRO A 381 2.38 22.99 4.98
CA PRO A 381 3.33 23.61 4.08
C PRO A 381 3.47 22.88 2.74
N ALA A 382 3.32 23.59 1.63
CA ALA A 382 3.65 23.09 0.30
C ALA A 382 5.19 23.09 0.08
N PRO A 383 5.72 22.27 -0.85
CA PRO A 383 7.13 22.25 -1.18
C PRO A 383 7.63 23.62 -1.65
N ALA A 384 8.93 23.90 -1.46
CA ALA A 384 9.58 25.11 -1.93
C ALA A 384 9.49 25.23 -3.46
N ASP A 385 9.62 24.12 -4.16
CA ASP A 385 9.61 24.03 -5.62
C ASP A 385 8.78 22.84 -6.10
N GLY A 386 8.28 22.95 -7.34
CA GLY A 386 7.64 21.86 -8.06
C GLY A 386 6.19 21.57 -7.67
N PRO A 387 5.60 20.59 -8.33
CA PRO A 387 4.23 20.16 -8.09
C PRO A 387 4.12 19.29 -6.83
N PHE A 388 2.90 19.21 -6.27
CA PHE A 388 2.62 18.37 -5.12
C PHE A 388 1.29 17.63 -5.25
N ALA A 389 1.18 16.52 -4.53
CA ALA A 389 -0.04 15.74 -4.40
C ALA A 389 -0.53 15.76 -2.95
N LEU A 390 -1.83 15.61 -2.77
CA LEU A 390 -2.49 15.53 -1.48
C LEU A 390 -3.25 14.21 -1.38
N VAL A 391 -2.97 13.45 -0.32
CA VAL A 391 -3.63 12.17 -0.06
C VAL A 391 -4.32 12.23 1.30
N MET A 392 -5.63 12.06 1.30
CA MET A 392 -6.41 11.88 2.51
C MET A 392 -6.43 10.40 2.89
N ARG A 393 -6.05 10.10 4.12
CA ARG A 393 -6.16 8.76 4.72
C ARG A 393 -7.26 8.77 5.77
N THR A 394 -8.11 7.74 5.73
CA THR A 394 -9.16 7.54 6.73
C THR A 394 -9.05 6.12 7.26
N TYR A 395 -8.84 5.99 8.56
CA TYR A 395 -8.69 4.69 9.23
C TYR A 395 -9.97 4.34 9.99
N LEU A 396 -10.40 3.09 9.83
CA LEU A 396 -11.70 2.57 10.23
C LEU A 396 -12.85 3.48 9.74
N PRO A 397 -12.94 3.66 8.40
CA PRO A 397 -13.96 4.52 7.83
C PRO A 397 -15.36 3.97 8.13
N ARG A 398 -16.30 4.88 8.40
CA ARG A 398 -17.72 4.53 8.56
C ARG A 398 -18.36 4.29 7.20
N GLN A 399 -19.53 3.65 7.21
CA GLN A 399 -20.27 3.25 5.99
C GLN A 399 -20.42 4.36 4.94
N PRO A 400 -20.69 5.63 5.28
CA PRO A 400 -20.78 6.69 4.27
C PRO A 400 -19.50 6.86 3.43
N LEU A 401 -18.31 6.71 4.03
CA LEU A 401 -17.04 6.71 3.30
C LEU A 401 -16.89 5.45 2.43
N VAL A 402 -17.11 4.27 3.01
CA VAL A 402 -16.94 2.99 2.31
C VAL A 402 -17.86 2.88 1.09
N ARG A 403 -19.07 3.41 1.18
CA ARG A 403 -20.05 3.47 0.08
C ARG A 403 -19.83 4.62 -0.89
N MET A 404 -18.87 5.53 -0.59
CA MET A 404 -18.63 6.77 -1.35
C MET A 404 -19.82 7.74 -1.33
N ASP A 405 -20.69 7.66 -0.30
CA ASP A 405 -21.78 8.60 -0.06
C ASP A 405 -21.27 9.91 0.58
N TYR A 406 -20.20 9.83 1.37
CA TYR A 406 -19.49 10.98 1.88
C TYR A 406 -18.36 11.36 0.90
N VAL A 407 -18.37 12.61 0.47
CA VAL A 407 -17.32 13.19 -0.39
C VAL A 407 -16.66 14.35 0.37
N PRO A 408 -15.33 14.30 0.58
CA PRO A 408 -14.63 15.45 1.16
C PRO A 408 -14.80 16.68 0.25
N PRO A 409 -14.83 17.90 0.82
CA PRO A 409 -14.86 19.12 0.01
C PRO A 409 -13.70 19.16 -0.98
N ALA A 410 -13.91 19.75 -2.15
CA ALA A 410 -12.84 19.99 -3.11
C ALA A 410 -11.80 20.97 -2.53
N ILE A 411 -10.56 20.84 -2.98
CA ILE A 411 -9.48 21.77 -2.61
C ILE A 411 -9.55 22.96 -3.57
N GLU A 412 -9.75 24.14 -3.00
CA GLU A 412 -9.95 25.40 -3.74
C GLU A 412 -8.62 26.14 -3.88
N ARG A 413 -8.34 26.67 -5.08
CA ARG A 413 -7.24 27.62 -5.28
C ARG A 413 -7.67 28.99 -4.73
N LEU A 414 -6.81 29.57 -3.92
CA LEU A 414 -7.03 30.93 -3.43
C LEU A 414 -6.54 31.97 -4.47
N ALA A 415 -7.23 33.11 -4.55
CA ALA A 415 -6.69 34.20 -5.28
C ALA A 415 -5.34 34.65 -4.68
N PRO A 416 -4.37 35.10 -5.48
CA PRO A 416 -3.19 35.73 -4.93
C PRO A 416 -3.62 36.87 -4.00
N ASP A 417 -3.10 36.88 -2.77
CA ASP A 417 -3.25 38.05 -1.91
C ASP A 417 -2.59 39.24 -2.68
N ILE A 418 -3.39 40.22 -3.11
CA ILE A 418 -2.96 41.40 -3.81
C ILE A 418 -2.16 42.28 -2.85
#